data_fc6e728796d2496cff10315e2c0edbb8
#
_entry.id   fc6e728796d2496cff10315e2c0edbb8
#
_cell.length_a   1.000
_cell.length_b   1.000
_cell.length_c   1.000
_cell.angle_alpha   90.00
_cell.angle_beta   90.00
_cell.angle_gamma   90.00
#
_symmetry.space_group_name_H-M   'P 1'
#
loop_
_entity.id
_entity.type
_entity.pdbx_description
1 polymer ?
#
loop_
_entity_poly.entity_id
_entity_poly.type
_entity_poly.pdbx_seq_one_letter_code
_entity_poly.pdbx_strand_id
1 'polypeptide(L)'
;MDIIAQRLDALREEMRREHLSAFIFPSTDPHNSEYTADHWKGREWISGFNGSAGTAVVTLHAAALWTDSRYFIAAAQQLEGTDYQLMRERVEGTPTIAEWLGKQLADERDKEVGLFGMDSTANTVQQLTSELRQHGGLTLRTNFDPLQRIWTNRPPIPMRPIVPHPIEYAGEDTLSKLSRIRKALREQHADGMLMASLDDIAWTLNLRGSDVHCNPVFISYLLISTQSATLFVHEEKLTAEARQHLAANGVATAPYTAVAEGLRRYPEYNILADPDEISYSLMQAIKPNENISHLSPLTSHLLQASSPVPSMKAVKNDAEQRGFRQAMIRDGVALVRFLRWLKPAVEAGGQTEMSVDQKLTALRAEQPLYQGLSFDTIAGYQAHGAIVHYEATPATDVPLKPEGLLLVDSGAQYIDGTTDITRTIALGPVSDEQRRIYTLVLKGHIQLQMLKFPDGASGTQLDAVARRGLWKSGLNFLHGTGHGVGSYLNVHEGPHQIRMEYRPAPLHAGMTITDEPGIYLEGRFGVRIENVLLVQPYMETEFGRFLQFETLTLCPIDTTPVDVTLLTDNERTWLNDYHQMVFDRLSPHLDDSDRQWLYAATRPV
;
A
#
# COMPACT_ATOMS: atom_id res chain seq x y z
N MET A 1 -8.89 -6.22 -34.07
CA MET A 1 -7.58 -6.58 -33.46
C MET A 1 -7.65 -6.10 -32.01
N ASP A 2 -7.33 -6.95 -31.08
CA ASP A 2 -7.34 -6.60 -29.66
C ASP A 2 -6.38 -5.42 -29.42
N ILE A 3 -6.76 -4.47 -28.58
CA ILE A 3 -5.96 -3.28 -28.26
C ILE A 3 -4.58 -3.66 -27.67
N ILE A 4 -4.53 -4.74 -26.87
CA ILE A 4 -3.28 -5.23 -26.27
C ILE A 4 -2.34 -5.77 -27.37
N ALA A 5 -2.86 -6.53 -28.35
CA ALA A 5 -2.06 -7.01 -29.47
C ALA A 5 -1.44 -5.84 -30.28
N GLN A 6 -2.22 -4.75 -30.53
CA GLN A 6 -1.69 -3.57 -31.21
C GLN A 6 -0.58 -2.87 -30.41
N ARG A 7 -0.71 -2.78 -29.08
CA ARG A 7 0.31 -2.19 -28.21
C ARG A 7 1.57 -3.03 -28.17
N LEU A 8 1.44 -4.37 -28.13
CA LEU A 8 2.57 -5.30 -28.20
C LEU A 8 3.33 -5.18 -29.55
N ASP A 9 2.61 -5.10 -30.66
CA ASP A 9 3.22 -4.92 -31.98
C ASP A 9 4.00 -3.60 -32.06
N ALA A 10 3.41 -2.49 -31.59
CA ALA A 10 4.08 -1.20 -31.54
C ALA A 10 5.34 -1.23 -30.66
N LEU A 11 5.28 -1.88 -29.50
CA LEU A 11 6.45 -2.05 -28.63
C LEU A 11 7.54 -2.90 -29.30
N ARG A 12 7.17 -4.01 -29.93
CA ARG A 12 8.11 -4.89 -30.65
C ARG A 12 8.79 -4.18 -31.81
N GLU A 13 8.12 -3.24 -32.48
CA GLU A 13 8.75 -2.39 -33.52
C GLU A 13 9.79 -1.43 -32.91
N GLU A 14 9.47 -0.78 -31.79
CA GLU A 14 10.44 0.06 -31.06
C GLU A 14 11.64 -0.75 -30.57
N MET A 15 11.40 -1.95 -30.00
CA MET A 15 12.47 -2.83 -29.56
C MET A 15 13.42 -3.21 -30.70
N ARG A 16 12.89 -3.56 -31.88
CA ARG A 16 13.75 -3.85 -33.08
C ARG A 16 14.54 -2.62 -33.51
N ARG A 17 13.95 -1.42 -33.47
CA ARG A 17 14.65 -0.17 -33.83
C ARG A 17 15.81 0.12 -32.87
N GLU A 18 15.61 -0.18 -31.59
CA GLU A 18 16.59 0.08 -30.54
C GLU A 18 17.50 -1.12 -30.24
N HIS A 19 17.41 -2.21 -31.04
CA HIS A 19 18.18 -3.45 -30.85
C HIS A 19 17.97 -4.11 -29.48
N LEU A 20 16.77 -4.04 -28.95
CA LEU A 20 16.37 -4.70 -27.69
C LEU A 20 15.67 -6.02 -28.00
N SER A 21 16.02 -7.07 -27.29
CA SER A 21 15.37 -8.39 -27.39
C SER A 21 14.20 -8.56 -26.43
N ALA A 22 14.17 -7.78 -25.36
CA ALA A 22 13.05 -7.75 -24.40
C ALA A 22 12.90 -6.38 -23.75
N PHE A 23 11.72 -6.11 -23.15
CA PHE A 23 11.49 -4.96 -22.30
C PHE A 23 10.68 -5.33 -21.06
N ILE A 24 11.03 -4.76 -19.89
CA ILE A 24 10.43 -5.02 -18.59
C ILE A 24 9.69 -3.78 -18.12
N PHE A 25 8.41 -3.94 -17.72
CA PHE A 25 7.55 -2.89 -17.19
C PHE A 25 7.14 -3.23 -15.76
N PRO A 26 7.74 -2.64 -14.73
CA PRO A 26 7.30 -2.80 -13.34
C PRO A 26 6.01 -2.01 -13.05
N SER A 27 5.38 -2.29 -11.89
CA SER A 27 4.23 -1.54 -11.37
C SER A 27 4.66 -0.40 -10.47
N THR A 28 5.57 0.45 -10.89
CA THR A 28 6.08 1.52 -10.05
C THR A 28 6.35 2.79 -10.86
N ASP A 29 6.71 3.85 -10.19
CA ASP A 29 7.00 5.17 -10.74
C ASP A 29 8.36 5.68 -10.24
N PRO A 30 8.81 6.89 -10.61
CA PRO A 30 10.08 7.46 -10.15
C PRO A 30 10.21 7.65 -8.63
N HIS A 31 9.11 7.49 -7.89
CA HIS A 31 9.00 7.65 -6.44
C HIS A 31 8.85 6.32 -5.70
N ASN A 32 8.91 5.21 -6.43
CA ASN A 32 8.65 3.86 -5.91
C ASN A 32 7.29 3.74 -5.22
N SER A 33 6.26 4.40 -5.77
CA SER A 33 4.91 4.37 -5.23
C SER A 33 4.25 3.02 -5.46
N GLU A 34 3.48 2.53 -4.48
CA GLU A 34 2.62 1.35 -4.65
C GLU A 34 1.44 1.67 -5.56
N TYR A 35 0.75 2.78 -5.28
CA TYR A 35 -0.28 3.34 -6.16
C TYR A 35 0.33 4.44 -7.01
N THR A 36 0.37 4.23 -8.32
CA THR A 36 0.98 5.18 -9.25
C THR A 36 -0.05 6.10 -9.86
N ALA A 37 0.34 7.34 -10.15
CA ALA A 37 -0.49 8.22 -10.97
C ALA A 37 -0.60 7.67 -12.40
N ASP A 38 -1.69 7.99 -13.10
CA ASP A 38 -2.02 7.42 -14.41
C ASP A 38 -0.91 7.61 -15.46
N HIS A 39 -0.09 8.65 -15.32
CA HIS A 39 1.08 8.88 -16.17
C HIS A 39 2.07 7.72 -16.17
N TRP A 40 2.21 7.01 -15.05
CA TRP A 40 3.18 5.92 -14.87
C TRP A 40 2.56 4.52 -14.92
N LYS A 41 1.30 4.37 -15.27
CA LYS A 41 0.63 3.06 -15.43
C LYS A 41 1.05 2.32 -16.72
N GLY A 42 2.36 2.33 -17.02
CA GLY A 42 2.91 1.70 -18.24
C GLY A 42 2.69 0.20 -18.31
N ARG A 43 2.83 -0.52 -17.18
CA ARG A 43 2.56 -1.96 -17.08
C ARG A 43 1.08 -2.27 -17.37
N GLU A 44 0.15 -1.50 -16.79
CA GLU A 44 -1.28 -1.63 -17.05
C GLU A 44 -1.60 -1.35 -18.53
N TRP A 45 -1.05 -0.27 -19.08
CA TRP A 45 -1.27 0.09 -20.48
C TRP A 45 -0.81 -1.01 -21.44
N ILE A 46 0.38 -1.62 -21.23
CA ILE A 46 0.91 -2.62 -22.16
C ILE A 46 0.27 -4.01 -21.99
N SER A 47 -0.23 -4.36 -20.79
CA SER A 47 -0.74 -5.70 -20.49
C SER A 47 -2.25 -5.78 -20.36
N GLY A 48 -2.94 -4.67 -20.04
CA GLY A 48 -4.35 -4.67 -19.67
C GLY A 48 -4.62 -5.11 -18.23
N PHE A 49 -3.61 -5.53 -17.47
CA PHE A 49 -3.76 -5.92 -16.08
C PHE A 49 -3.68 -4.68 -15.16
N ASN A 50 -4.70 -4.42 -14.33
CA ASN A 50 -4.82 -3.22 -13.51
C ASN A 50 -4.44 -3.40 -12.02
N GLY A 51 -4.14 -4.60 -11.55
CA GLY A 51 -3.74 -4.83 -10.15
C GLY A 51 -2.54 -3.98 -9.73
N SER A 52 -2.41 -3.59 -8.46
CA SER A 52 -1.33 -2.69 -8.00
C SER A 52 0.07 -3.31 -8.03
N ALA A 53 0.20 -4.64 -8.04
CA ALA A 53 1.49 -5.33 -8.04
C ALA A 53 1.63 -6.28 -9.23
N GLY A 54 2.74 -6.19 -9.95
CA GLY A 54 3.10 -7.09 -11.03
C GLY A 54 4.15 -6.49 -11.97
N THR A 55 4.77 -7.34 -12.77
CA THR A 55 5.77 -6.96 -13.76
C THR A 55 5.43 -7.61 -15.10
N ALA A 56 5.21 -6.79 -16.12
CA ALA A 56 5.05 -7.28 -17.49
C ALA A 56 6.41 -7.36 -18.19
N VAL A 57 6.67 -8.46 -18.89
CA VAL A 57 7.88 -8.69 -19.66
C VAL A 57 7.50 -9.08 -21.08
N VAL A 58 8.01 -8.36 -22.04
CA VAL A 58 7.72 -8.56 -23.46
C VAL A 58 9.01 -8.86 -24.20
N THR A 59 9.02 -9.95 -24.97
CA THR A 59 10.07 -10.25 -25.96
C THR A 59 9.55 -10.00 -27.38
N LEU A 60 10.38 -10.17 -28.38
CA LEU A 60 9.97 -10.04 -29.79
C LEU A 60 8.88 -11.08 -30.17
N HIS A 61 8.75 -12.18 -29.40
CA HIS A 61 7.90 -13.33 -29.75
C HIS A 61 6.94 -13.77 -28.64
N ALA A 62 7.13 -13.35 -27.40
CA ALA A 62 6.33 -13.75 -26.24
C ALA A 62 6.08 -12.60 -25.29
N ALA A 63 5.08 -12.75 -24.42
CA ALA A 63 4.81 -11.82 -23.33
C ALA A 63 4.41 -12.60 -22.07
N ALA A 64 4.81 -12.11 -20.90
CA ALA A 64 4.45 -12.72 -19.62
C ALA A 64 4.22 -11.65 -18.55
N LEU A 65 3.38 -11.96 -17.56
CA LEU A 65 3.08 -11.10 -16.43
C LEU A 65 3.33 -11.87 -15.13
N TRP A 66 4.25 -11.38 -14.31
CA TRP A 66 4.45 -11.83 -12.93
C TRP A 66 3.57 -11.01 -12.00
N THR A 67 2.89 -11.68 -11.07
CA THR A 67 2.13 -11.00 -9.99
C THR A 67 2.04 -11.91 -8.77
N ASP A 68 1.70 -11.33 -7.62
CA ASP A 68 1.58 -12.05 -6.35
C ASP A 68 0.17 -12.64 -6.11
N SER A 69 0.03 -13.37 -5.01
CA SER A 69 -1.17 -14.16 -4.71
C SER A 69 -2.46 -13.35 -4.57
N ARG A 70 -2.40 -12.06 -4.32
CA ARG A 70 -3.57 -11.18 -4.22
C ARG A 70 -4.29 -11.06 -5.56
N TYR A 71 -3.56 -11.24 -6.66
CA TYR A 71 -4.01 -10.99 -8.02
C TYR A 71 -4.11 -12.22 -8.92
N PHE A 72 -3.79 -13.44 -8.47
CA PHE A 72 -3.74 -14.61 -9.35
C PHE A 72 -5.04 -14.84 -10.13
N ILE A 73 -6.20 -14.67 -9.47
CA ILE A 73 -7.51 -14.88 -10.10
C ILE A 73 -7.82 -13.70 -11.04
N ALA A 74 -7.67 -12.46 -10.56
CA ALA A 74 -7.93 -11.27 -11.36
C ALA A 74 -7.04 -11.21 -12.60
N ALA A 75 -5.74 -11.49 -12.46
CA ALA A 75 -4.80 -11.52 -13.59
C ALA A 75 -5.14 -12.62 -14.60
N ALA A 76 -5.52 -13.81 -14.14
CA ALA A 76 -5.95 -14.88 -15.04
C ALA A 76 -7.15 -14.48 -15.90
N GLN A 77 -8.12 -13.78 -15.30
CA GLN A 77 -9.31 -13.29 -16.00
C GLN A 77 -8.98 -12.13 -16.96
N GLN A 78 -8.17 -11.16 -16.51
CA GLN A 78 -7.84 -9.97 -17.31
C GLN A 78 -6.88 -10.26 -18.47
N LEU A 79 -6.06 -11.29 -18.37
CA LEU A 79 -5.14 -11.73 -19.44
C LEU A 79 -5.78 -12.73 -20.40
N GLU A 80 -6.99 -13.19 -20.14
CA GLU A 80 -7.69 -14.15 -21.01
C GLU A 80 -7.85 -13.58 -22.43
N GLY A 81 -7.46 -14.36 -23.43
CA GLY A 81 -7.50 -13.96 -24.84
C GLY A 81 -6.38 -13.02 -25.28
N THR A 82 -5.42 -12.67 -24.42
CA THR A 82 -4.20 -11.92 -24.78
C THR A 82 -3.00 -12.86 -25.03
N ASP A 83 -1.89 -12.32 -25.55
CA ASP A 83 -0.63 -13.04 -25.70
C ASP A 83 0.15 -13.23 -24.37
N TYR A 84 -0.34 -12.71 -23.27
CA TYR A 84 0.34 -12.77 -22.00
C TYR A 84 0.19 -14.12 -21.28
N GLN A 85 1.32 -14.68 -20.87
CA GLN A 85 1.38 -15.82 -19.97
C GLN A 85 1.40 -15.33 -18.51
N LEU A 86 0.47 -15.79 -17.66
CA LEU A 86 0.48 -15.50 -16.23
C LEU A 86 1.56 -16.31 -15.52
N MET A 87 2.45 -15.62 -14.79
CA MET A 87 3.48 -16.16 -13.92
C MET A 87 3.12 -15.87 -12.46
N ARG A 88 2.79 -16.92 -11.70
CA ARG A 88 2.37 -16.82 -10.29
C ARG A 88 3.60 -16.77 -9.40
N GLU A 89 3.94 -15.60 -8.88
CA GLU A 89 5.11 -15.43 -8.01
C GLU A 89 5.06 -16.33 -6.78
N ARG A 90 6.23 -16.88 -6.40
CA ARG A 90 6.41 -17.75 -5.23
C ARG A 90 5.63 -19.07 -5.28
N VAL A 91 5.11 -19.45 -6.43
CA VAL A 91 4.54 -20.77 -6.66
C VAL A 91 5.62 -21.67 -7.24
N GLU A 92 5.75 -22.88 -6.69
CA GLU A 92 6.73 -23.87 -7.14
C GLU A 92 6.62 -24.14 -8.65
N GLY A 93 7.75 -24.10 -9.33
CA GLY A 93 7.81 -24.29 -10.79
C GLY A 93 7.63 -23.00 -11.62
N THR A 94 7.27 -21.86 -11.01
CA THR A 94 7.25 -20.59 -11.71
C THR A 94 8.67 -20.03 -11.85
N PRO A 95 9.16 -19.78 -13.08
CA PRO A 95 10.50 -19.23 -13.27
C PRO A 95 10.56 -17.76 -12.83
N THR A 96 11.72 -17.31 -12.38
CA THR A 96 12.02 -15.89 -12.25
C THR A 96 12.03 -15.20 -13.61
N ILE A 97 11.94 -13.87 -13.63
CA ILE A 97 12.06 -13.07 -14.87
C ILE A 97 13.35 -13.38 -15.60
N ALA A 98 14.48 -13.46 -14.88
CA ALA A 98 15.79 -13.73 -15.46
C ALA A 98 15.90 -15.16 -16.02
N GLU A 99 15.37 -16.16 -15.33
CA GLU A 99 15.32 -17.54 -15.83
C GLU A 99 14.45 -17.68 -17.08
N TRP A 100 13.29 -17.01 -17.09
CA TRP A 100 12.39 -17.02 -18.24
C TRP A 100 13.03 -16.33 -19.44
N LEU A 101 13.60 -15.13 -19.26
CA LEU A 101 14.31 -14.41 -20.31
C LEU A 101 15.52 -15.18 -20.83
N GLY A 102 16.29 -15.82 -19.94
CA GLY A 102 17.43 -16.65 -20.34
C GLY A 102 17.02 -17.79 -21.29
N LYS A 103 15.84 -18.38 -21.08
CA LYS A 103 15.28 -19.41 -21.98
C LYS A 103 14.74 -18.80 -23.28
N GLN A 104 13.98 -17.70 -23.19
CA GLN A 104 13.36 -17.06 -24.37
C GLN A 104 14.38 -16.48 -25.33
N LEU A 105 15.51 -15.98 -24.82
CA LEU A 105 16.54 -15.30 -25.59
C LEU A 105 17.81 -16.17 -25.86
N ALA A 106 17.69 -17.49 -25.61
CA ALA A 106 18.85 -18.40 -25.77
C ALA A 106 19.48 -18.34 -27.18
N ASP A 107 18.65 -18.29 -28.20
CA ASP A 107 19.03 -18.29 -29.62
C ASP A 107 19.07 -16.87 -30.22
N GLU A 108 18.74 -15.84 -29.43
CA GLU A 108 18.77 -14.46 -29.92
C GLU A 108 20.23 -13.94 -30.06
N ARG A 109 20.43 -13.16 -31.12
CA ARG A 109 21.72 -12.56 -31.42
C ARG A 109 22.03 -11.37 -30.51
N ASP A 110 21.03 -10.52 -30.32
CA ASP A 110 21.10 -9.39 -29.43
C ASP A 110 20.62 -9.86 -28.04
N LYS A 111 21.40 -9.59 -27.01
CA LYS A 111 21.12 -10.04 -25.62
C LYS A 111 20.89 -8.86 -24.69
N GLU A 112 20.35 -7.78 -25.23
CA GLU A 112 20.05 -6.57 -24.45
C GLU A 112 18.57 -6.53 -24.07
N VAL A 113 18.31 -6.35 -22.78
CA VAL A 113 16.98 -6.21 -22.16
C VAL A 113 16.78 -4.77 -21.73
N GLY A 114 15.64 -4.17 -22.05
CA GLY A 114 15.30 -2.81 -21.64
C GLY A 114 14.53 -2.77 -20.32
N LEU A 115 14.82 -1.76 -19.51
CA LEU A 115 14.08 -1.38 -18.31
C LEU A 115 14.30 0.11 -18.08
N PHE A 116 13.23 0.89 -17.86
CA PHE A 116 13.43 2.32 -17.65
C PHE A 116 13.91 2.61 -16.22
N GLY A 117 15.13 3.10 -16.08
CA GLY A 117 15.78 3.28 -14.78
C GLY A 117 15.22 4.42 -13.92
N MET A 118 14.36 5.29 -14.46
CA MET A 118 13.62 6.27 -13.64
C MET A 118 12.46 5.61 -12.89
N ASP A 119 11.82 4.59 -13.46
CA ASP A 119 10.67 3.90 -12.88
C ASP A 119 11.09 2.63 -12.10
N SER A 120 12.36 2.53 -11.71
CA SER A 120 12.89 1.35 -11.00
C SER A 120 13.94 1.75 -9.98
N THR A 121 13.88 1.17 -8.78
CA THR A 121 14.84 1.45 -7.72
C THR A 121 16.25 0.95 -8.07
N ALA A 122 17.24 1.56 -7.43
CA ALA A 122 18.63 1.18 -7.67
C ALA A 122 18.90 -0.28 -7.30
N ASN A 123 18.33 -0.76 -6.21
CA ASN A 123 18.48 -2.13 -5.72
C ASN A 123 17.83 -3.13 -6.71
N THR A 124 16.62 -2.87 -7.18
CA THR A 124 15.93 -3.69 -8.19
C THR A 124 16.76 -3.82 -9.46
N VAL A 125 17.30 -2.69 -9.97
CA VAL A 125 18.13 -2.71 -11.20
C VAL A 125 19.43 -3.48 -10.98
N GLN A 126 20.10 -3.32 -9.82
CA GLN A 126 21.34 -4.03 -9.51
C GLN A 126 21.12 -5.54 -9.38
N GLN A 127 20.07 -5.94 -8.68
CA GLN A 127 19.70 -7.35 -8.53
C GLN A 127 19.37 -7.97 -9.89
N LEU A 128 18.48 -7.35 -10.65
CA LEU A 128 18.07 -7.83 -11.97
C LEU A 128 19.26 -7.92 -12.93
N THR A 129 20.18 -6.95 -12.91
CA THR A 129 21.40 -6.98 -13.72
C THR A 129 22.27 -8.21 -13.41
N SER A 130 22.39 -8.55 -12.12
CA SER A 130 23.14 -9.73 -11.67
C SER A 130 22.46 -11.03 -12.13
N GLU A 131 21.15 -11.14 -11.93
CA GLU A 131 20.36 -12.30 -12.31
C GLU A 131 20.34 -12.54 -13.83
N LEU A 132 20.12 -11.51 -14.62
CA LEU A 132 20.15 -11.57 -16.08
C LEU A 132 21.50 -12.04 -16.63
N ARG A 133 22.59 -11.58 -16.02
CA ARG A 133 23.94 -12.04 -16.40
C ARG A 133 24.13 -13.51 -16.10
N GLN A 134 23.62 -14.02 -14.98
CA GLN A 134 23.73 -15.43 -14.57
C GLN A 134 22.88 -16.36 -15.46
N HIS A 135 21.69 -15.93 -15.86
CA HIS A 135 20.71 -16.73 -16.60
C HIS A 135 20.72 -16.54 -18.11
N GLY A 136 21.86 -16.26 -18.73
CA GLY A 136 21.96 -16.20 -20.19
C GLY A 136 22.96 -15.20 -20.72
N GLY A 137 23.74 -14.56 -19.85
CA GLY A 137 24.70 -13.52 -20.24
C GLY A 137 23.98 -12.28 -20.78
N LEU A 138 22.75 -12.03 -20.36
CA LEU A 138 21.94 -10.90 -20.78
C LEU A 138 22.46 -9.60 -20.16
N THR A 139 22.34 -8.49 -20.90
CA THR A 139 22.69 -7.15 -20.43
C THR A 139 21.44 -6.30 -20.23
N LEU A 140 21.48 -5.35 -19.31
CA LEU A 140 20.35 -4.47 -19.00
C LEU A 140 20.63 -3.03 -19.46
N ARG A 141 19.72 -2.47 -20.25
CA ARG A 141 19.74 -1.07 -20.70
C ARG A 141 18.65 -0.28 -19.97
N THR A 142 19.02 0.82 -19.32
CA THR A 142 18.13 1.53 -18.38
C THR A 142 17.80 2.97 -18.77
N ASN A 143 18.31 3.47 -19.88
CA ASN A 143 18.20 4.88 -20.30
C ASN A 143 17.20 5.11 -21.44
N PHE A 144 16.26 4.20 -21.65
CA PHE A 144 15.27 4.26 -22.71
C PHE A 144 13.86 3.97 -22.20
N ASP A 145 12.89 4.85 -22.52
CA ASP A 145 11.47 4.66 -22.28
C ASP A 145 10.73 4.55 -23.62
N PRO A 146 10.32 3.35 -24.04
CA PRO A 146 9.60 3.14 -25.30
C PRO A 146 8.23 3.81 -25.30
N LEU A 147 7.59 3.96 -24.11
CA LEU A 147 6.25 4.50 -23.98
C LEU A 147 6.15 5.96 -24.43
N GLN A 148 7.24 6.72 -24.39
CA GLN A 148 7.26 8.09 -24.89
C GLN A 148 6.89 8.19 -26.37
N ARG A 149 7.14 7.13 -27.16
CA ARG A 149 6.85 7.10 -28.60
C ARG A 149 5.54 6.40 -28.94
N ILE A 150 5.21 5.32 -28.21
CA ILE A 150 4.09 4.44 -28.57
C ILE A 150 2.80 4.74 -27.79
N TRP A 151 2.89 5.31 -26.60
CA TRP A 151 1.71 5.70 -25.80
C TRP A 151 1.30 7.14 -26.11
N THR A 152 0.70 7.35 -27.27
CA THR A 152 0.41 8.69 -27.81
C THR A 152 -0.60 9.49 -27.01
N ASN A 153 -1.48 8.81 -26.25
CA ASN A 153 -2.45 9.41 -25.35
C ASN A 153 -2.09 9.24 -23.88
N ARG A 154 -0.79 9.13 -23.56
CA ARG A 154 -0.31 9.04 -22.19
C ARG A 154 -0.83 10.20 -21.34
N PRO A 155 -1.49 9.93 -20.20
CA PRO A 155 -1.95 10.99 -19.31
C PRO A 155 -0.80 11.91 -18.90
N PRO A 156 -1.02 13.21 -18.73
CA PRO A 156 0.01 14.12 -18.24
C PRO A 156 0.35 13.82 -16.78
N ILE A 157 1.52 14.29 -16.32
CA ILE A 157 1.85 14.30 -14.89
C ILE A 157 0.78 15.12 -14.15
N PRO A 158 0.21 14.62 -13.04
CA PRO A 158 -0.81 15.34 -12.30
C PRO A 158 -0.36 16.70 -11.78
N MET A 159 -1.27 17.69 -11.87
CA MET A 159 -1.02 19.06 -11.48
C MET A 159 -2.02 19.54 -10.42
N ARG A 160 -2.36 18.69 -9.45
CA ARG A 160 -3.31 19.00 -8.37
C ARG A 160 -2.67 19.96 -7.36
N PRO A 161 -3.48 20.85 -6.72
CA PRO A 161 -3.00 21.79 -5.73
C PRO A 161 -2.35 21.10 -4.53
N ILE A 162 -1.30 21.73 -3.98
CA ILE A 162 -0.64 21.33 -2.75
C ILE A 162 -1.06 22.31 -1.65
N VAL A 163 -1.48 21.75 -0.50
CA VAL A 163 -1.98 22.52 0.64
C VAL A 163 -1.24 22.12 1.93
N PRO A 164 -1.09 23.04 2.90
CA PRO A 164 -0.56 22.70 4.22
C PRO A 164 -1.48 21.73 4.97
N HIS A 165 -0.87 20.78 5.66
CA HIS A 165 -1.56 19.95 6.65
C HIS A 165 -1.50 20.65 8.02
N PRO A 166 -2.66 20.93 8.67
CA PRO A 166 -2.68 21.71 9.89
C PRO A 166 -1.91 21.07 11.04
N ILE A 167 -1.18 21.91 11.79
CA ILE A 167 -0.35 21.46 12.91
C ILE A 167 -1.15 20.75 14.02
N GLU A 168 -2.41 21.10 14.18
CA GLU A 168 -3.30 20.45 15.16
C GLU A 168 -3.49 18.96 14.89
N TYR A 169 -3.36 18.52 13.62
CA TYR A 169 -3.42 17.12 13.19
C TYR A 169 -2.03 16.51 13.02
N ALA A 170 -1.09 17.27 12.49
CA ALA A 170 0.30 16.83 12.28
C ALA A 170 1.07 16.63 13.61
N GLY A 171 0.76 17.40 14.64
CA GLY A 171 1.34 17.31 15.99
C GLY A 171 2.80 17.74 16.12
N GLU A 172 3.57 17.77 15.04
CA GLU A 172 4.97 18.18 14.99
C GLU A 172 5.19 19.08 13.76
N ASP A 173 5.87 20.22 13.94
CA ASP A 173 6.13 21.14 12.85
C ASP A 173 7.27 20.67 11.94
N THR A 174 7.33 21.27 10.74
CA THR A 174 8.31 20.93 9.70
C THR A 174 9.76 21.16 10.16
N LEU A 175 10.04 22.23 10.91
CA LEU A 175 11.40 22.51 11.39
C LEU A 175 11.87 21.46 12.38
N SER A 176 11.00 21.02 13.29
CA SER A 176 11.27 19.94 14.24
C SER A 176 11.58 18.64 13.51
N LYS A 177 10.75 18.24 12.52
CA LYS A 177 10.97 17.04 11.70
C LYS A 177 12.30 17.11 10.94
N LEU A 178 12.59 18.21 10.27
CA LEU A 178 13.86 18.42 9.58
C LEU A 178 15.07 18.35 10.54
N SER A 179 14.93 18.87 11.77
CA SER A 179 15.97 18.79 12.79
C SER A 179 16.23 17.34 13.23
N ARG A 180 15.17 16.54 13.45
CA ARG A 180 15.28 15.10 13.76
C ARG A 180 15.94 14.33 12.64
N ILE A 181 15.53 14.58 11.40
CA ILE A 181 16.12 13.94 10.20
C ILE A 181 17.60 14.26 10.13
N ARG A 182 17.98 15.55 10.22
CA ARG A 182 19.39 15.96 10.21
C ARG A 182 20.21 15.34 11.34
N LYS A 183 19.60 15.13 12.51
CA LYS A 183 20.27 14.43 13.61
C LYS A 183 20.55 12.97 13.23
N ALA A 184 19.55 12.25 12.71
CA ALA A 184 19.71 10.86 12.28
C ALA A 184 20.72 10.71 11.12
N LEU A 185 20.76 11.67 10.18
CA LEU A 185 21.76 11.68 9.11
C LEU A 185 23.19 11.81 9.66
N ARG A 186 23.42 12.71 10.64
CA ARG A 186 24.74 12.81 11.29
C ARG A 186 25.17 11.53 12.01
N GLU A 187 24.21 10.82 12.63
CA GLU A 187 24.47 9.52 13.28
C GLU A 187 24.86 8.44 12.24
N GLN A 188 24.39 8.58 11.01
CA GLN A 188 24.77 7.74 9.86
C GLN A 188 25.96 8.31 9.04
N HIS A 189 26.65 9.35 9.53
CA HIS A 189 27.74 10.03 8.84
C HIS A 189 27.36 10.62 7.46
N ALA A 190 26.10 11.02 7.30
CA ALA A 190 25.58 11.69 6.12
C ALA A 190 25.45 13.20 6.36
N ASP A 191 25.75 13.99 5.31
CA ASP A 191 25.60 15.45 5.32
C ASP A 191 24.26 15.90 4.76
N GLY A 192 23.52 14.97 4.13
CA GLY A 192 22.18 15.17 3.63
C GLY A 192 21.60 13.93 3.01
N MET A 193 20.42 14.06 2.46
CA MET A 193 19.72 12.95 1.79
C MET A 193 18.83 13.43 0.65
N LEU A 194 18.68 12.58 -0.36
CA LEU A 194 17.58 12.65 -1.32
C LEU A 194 16.42 11.81 -0.80
N MET A 195 15.23 12.39 -0.80
CA MET A 195 13.97 11.71 -0.49
C MET A 195 13.11 11.68 -1.76
N ALA A 196 12.66 10.50 -2.17
CA ALA A 196 11.78 10.29 -3.31
C ALA A 196 10.38 9.82 -2.90
N SER A 197 10.25 9.09 -1.79
CA SER A 197 8.96 8.63 -1.26
C SER A 197 8.02 9.81 -1.03
N LEU A 198 6.88 9.81 -1.74
CA LEU A 198 5.91 10.91 -1.69
C LEU A 198 5.29 11.09 -0.31
N ASP A 199 5.05 9.98 0.38
CA ASP A 199 4.52 9.98 1.75
C ASP A 199 5.51 10.59 2.75
N ASP A 200 6.79 10.26 2.63
CA ASP A 200 7.83 10.79 3.49
C ASP A 200 8.02 12.29 3.28
N ILE A 201 7.96 12.75 2.04
CA ILE A 201 8.01 14.18 1.71
C ILE A 201 6.79 14.91 2.28
N ALA A 202 5.59 14.37 2.06
CA ALA A 202 4.34 14.95 2.54
C ALA A 202 4.30 15.02 4.09
N TRP A 203 4.77 13.96 4.76
CA TRP A 203 4.90 13.93 6.22
C TRP A 203 5.95 14.93 6.72
N THR A 204 7.14 14.94 6.14
CA THR A 204 8.26 15.82 6.56
C THR A 204 7.89 17.29 6.46
N LEU A 205 7.23 17.68 5.38
CA LEU A 205 6.90 19.08 5.09
C LEU A 205 5.52 19.50 5.62
N ASN A 206 4.72 18.62 6.22
CA ASN A 206 3.33 18.88 6.58
C ASN A 206 2.54 19.47 5.40
N LEU A 207 2.67 18.83 4.24
CA LEU A 207 1.93 19.18 3.02
C LEU A 207 1.11 17.99 2.55
N ARG A 208 -0.01 18.27 1.87
CA ARG A 208 -0.84 17.25 1.22
C ARG A 208 -1.20 17.69 -0.19
N GLY A 209 -1.45 16.72 -1.04
CA GLY A 209 -1.94 16.89 -2.41
C GLY A 209 -2.93 15.81 -2.77
N SER A 210 -3.21 15.64 -4.06
CA SER A 210 -4.11 14.59 -4.56
C SER A 210 -3.67 14.09 -5.94
N ASP A 211 -2.37 13.99 -6.16
CA ASP A 211 -1.82 13.53 -7.44
C ASP A 211 -1.97 12.02 -7.64
N VAL A 212 -2.02 11.28 -6.56
CA VAL A 212 -2.21 9.82 -6.55
C VAL A 212 -3.60 9.51 -6.03
N HIS A 213 -4.29 8.59 -6.70
CA HIS A 213 -5.62 8.16 -6.30
C HIS A 213 -5.59 7.57 -4.88
N CYS A 214 -6.54 7.95 -4.04
CA CYS A 214 -6.69 7.52 -2.64
C CYS A 214 -5.51 7.87 -1.70
N ASN A 215 -4.38 8.38 -2.20
CA ASN A 215 -3.24 8.77 -1.38
C ASN A 215 -3.04 10.31 -1.42
N PRO A 216 -3.13 11.03 -0.30
CA PRO A 216 -3.07 12.48 -0.26
C PRO A 216 -1.66 13.06 -0.40
N VAL A 217 -0.93 12.63 -1.42
CA VAL A 217 0.45 13.01 -1.72
C VAL A 217 0.56 13.82 -3.02
N PHE A 218 1.74 14.31 -3.30
CA PHE A 218 2.02 15.14 -4.48
C PHE A 218 3.39 14.78 -5.08
N ILE A 219 3.48 14.77 -6.40
CA ILE A 219 4.68 14.44 -7.16
C ILE A 219 5.77 15.47 -6.90
N SER A 220 6.86 15.06 -6.26
CA SER A 220 7.98 15.90 -5.88
C SER A 220 9.19 15.08 -5.41
N TYR A 221 10.36 15.75 -5.28
CA TYR A 221 11.53 15.25 -4.57
C TYR A 221 11.95 16.25 -3.51
N LEU A 222 12.54 15.77 -2.41
CA LEU A 222 13.08 16.62 -1.37
C LEU A 222 14.57 16.33 -1.16
N LEU A 223 15.41 17.33 -1.39
CA LEU A 223 16.85 17.27 -1.10
C LEU A 223 17.12 18.04 0.18
N ILE A 224 17.57 17.32 1.21
CA ILE A 224 17.91 17.88 2.52
C ILE A 224 19.42 17.94 2.64
N SER A 225 19.94 19.07 3.14
CA SER A 225 21.33 19.24 3.54
C SER A 225 21.43 19.58 5.02
N THR A 226 22.64 19.75 5.54
CA THR A 226 22.88 20.16 6.94
C THR A 226 22.20 21.49 7.28
N GLN A 227 22.09 22.41 6.32
CA GLN A 227 21.59 23.78 6.53
C GLN A 227 20.34 24.12 5.73
N SER A 228 20.08 23.42 4.62
CA SER A 228 19.01 23.77 3.70
C SER A 228 18.09 22.56 3.41
N ALA A 229 16.94 22.85 2.82
CA ALA A 229 16.07 21.87 2.19
C ALA A 229 15.51 22.47 0.90
N THR A 230 15.47 21.67 -0.18
CA THR A 230 14.93 22.09 -1.47
C THR A 230 13.90 21.10 -1.95
N LEU A 231 12.67 21.57 -2.15
CA LEU A 231 11.57 20.83 -2.74
C LEU A 231 11.58 21.00 -4.26
N PHE A 232 11.80 19.90 -4.99
CA PHE A 232 11.68 19.87 -6.45
C PHE A 232 10.24 19.53 -6.81
N VAL A 233 9.52 20.49 -7.36
CA VAL A 233 8.06 20.40 -7.61
C VAL A 233 7.68 21.26 -8.80
N HIS A 234 6.55 20.95 -9.45
CA HIS A 234 5.91 21.87 -10.39
C HIS A 234 5.34 23.05 -9.61
N GLU A 235 5.88 24.23 -9.84
CA GLU A 235 5.60 25.41 -9.02
C GLU A 235 4.14 25.86 -9.07
N GLU A 236 3.45 25.58 -10.17
CA GLU A 236 2.04 25.88 -10.41
C GLU A 236 1.11 25.12 -9.45
N LYS A 237 1.58 24.01 -8.85
CA LYS A 237 0.82 23.23 -7.86
C LYS A 237 0.79 23.88 -6.49
N LEU A 238 1.75 24.75 -6.17
CA LEU A 238 1.85 25.36 -4.86
C LEU A 238 0.78 26.44 -4.70
N THR A 239 -0.13 26.27 -3.73
CA THR A 239 -1.05 27.32 -3.31
C THR A 239 -0.29 28.46 -2.62
N ALA A 240 -0.93 29.60 -2.43
CA ALA A 240 -0.31 30.73 -1.71
C ALA A 240 0.09 30.34 -0.28
N GLU A 241 -0.77 29.56 0.38
CA GLU A 241 -0.55 29.03 1.74
C GLU A 241 0.62 28.04 1.76
N ALA A 242 0.73 27.16 0.77
CA ALA A 242 1.86 26.21 0.66
C ALA A 242 3.19 26.94 0.43
N ARG A 243 3.22 27.98 -0.42
CA ARG A 243 4.41 28.83 -0.62
C ARG A 243 4.83 29.55 0.67
N GLN A 244 3.87 30.14 1.38
CA GLN A 244 4.11 30.78 2.65
C GLN A 244 4.63 29.79 3.70
N HIS A 245 4.02 28.60 3.77
CA HIS A 245 4.43 27.53 4.68
C HIS A 245 5.87 27.08 4.42
N LEU A 246 6.23 26.79 3.15
CA LEU A 246 7.60 26.41 2.77
C LEU A 246 8.61 27.52 3.12
N ALA A 247 8.31 28.78 2.77
CA ALA A 247 9.17 29.92 3.07
C ALA A 247 9.38 30.12 4.58
N ALA A 248 8.31 29.99 5.39
CA ALA A 248 8.37 30.10 6.85
C ALA A 248 9.23 28.98 7.49
N ASN A 249 9.34 27.83 6.85
CA ASN A 249 10.13 26.68 7.29
C ASN A 249 11.51 26.60 6.62
N GLY A 250 11.94 27.62 5.88
CA GLY A 250 13.25 27.67 5.23
C GLY A 250 13.45 26.61 4.14
N VAL A 251 12.36 26.16 3.49
CA VAL A 251 12.39 25.21 2.37
C VAL A 251 12.33 25.97 1.07
N ALA A 252 13.38 25.87 0.26
CA ALA A 252 13.42 26.42 -1.09
C ALA A 252 12.65 25.53 -2.07
N THR A 253 12.24 26.10 -3.21
CA THR A 253 11.61 25.34 -4.30
C THR A 253 12.46 25.39 -5.57
N ALA A 254 12.40 24.32 -6.36
CA ALA A 254 13.02 24.22 -7.67
C ALA A 254 12.12 23.41 -8.62
N PRO A 255 12.28 23.56 -9.95
CA PRO A 255 11.51 22.78 -10.90
C PRO A 255 11.67 21.26 -10.68
N TYR A 256 10.60 20.50 -10.76
CA TYR A 256 10.58 19.03 -10.57
C TYR A 256 11.67 18.32 -11.40
N THR A 257 11.80 18.71 -12.67
CA THR A 257 12.76 18.12 -13.60
C THR A 257 14.23 18.46 -13.30
N ALA A 258 14.49 19.41 -12.40
CA ALA A 258 15.83 19.85 -12.05
C ALA A 258 16.50 19.00 -10.95
N VAL A 259 15.84 17.96 -10.42
CA VAL A 259 16.36 17.16 -9.30
C VAL A 259 17.74 16.55 -9.61
N ALA A 260 17.94 15.97 -10.81
CA ALA A 260 19.23 15.40 -11.22
C ALA A 260 20.36 16.47 -11.28
N GLU A 261 20.01 17.69 -11.69
CA GLU A 261 20.96 18.80 -11.69
C GLU A 261 21.26 19.29 -10.25
N GLY A 262 20.23 19.31 -9.40
CA GLY A 262 20.39 19.61 -7.97
C GLY A 262 21.35 18.64 -7.28
N LEU A 263 21.25 17.34 -7.61
CA LEU A 263 22.15 16.31 -7.10
C LEU A 263 23.59 16.48 -7.60
N ARG A 264 23.81 16.79 -8.87
CA ARG A 264 25.15 17.04 -9.42
C ARG A 264 25.82 18.29 -8.82
N ARG A 265 25.03 19.27 -8.40
CA ARG A 265 25.51 20.53 -7.79
C ARG A 265 25.50 20.50 -6.28
N TYR A 266 25.15 19.37 -5.66
CA TYR A 266 25.10 19.26 -4.22
C TYR A 266 26.46 19.58 -3.59
N PRO A 267 26.52 20.56 -2.65
CA PRO A 267 27.79 21.12 -2.22
C PRO A 267 28.47 20.33 -1.09
N GLU A 268 27.74 19.43 -0.44
CA GLU A 268 28.22 18.70 0.73
C GLU A 268 28.77 17.31 0.34
N TYR A 269 29.47 16.66 1.28
CA TYR A 269 30.33 15.54 0.94
C TYR A 269 29.58 14.21 0.80
N ASN A 270 28.72 13.87 1.79
CA ASN A 270 28.03 12.59 1.86
C ASN A 270 26.51 12.74 1.70
N ILE A 271 25.96 12.26 0.59
CA ILE A 271 24.51 12.16 0.38
C ILE A 271 24.05 10.74 0.69
N LEU A 272 23.13 10.60 1.65
CA LEU A 272 22.38 9.35 1.85
C LEU A 272 21.31 9.22 0.77
N ALA A 273 21.28 8.06 0.14
CA ALA A 273 20.20 7.66 -0.73
C ALA A 273 19.87 6.18 -0.49
N ASP A 274 18.60 5.92 -0.21
CA ASP A 274 18.11 4.56 0.03
C ASP A 274 17.98 3.83 -1.31
N PRO A 275 18.74 2.74 -1.55
CA PRO A 275 18.71 2.03 -2.82
C PRO A 275 17.38 1.31 -3.08
N ASP A 276 16.54 1.10 -2.05
CA ASP A 276 15.21 0.54 -2.17
C ASP A 276 14.12 1.58 -2.47
N GLU A 277 14.42 2.88 -2.33
CA GLU A 277 13.48 3.99 -2.58
C GLU A 277 13.86 4.82 -3.80
N ILE A 278 15.16 5.10 -3.99
CA ILE A 278 15.64 6.02 -5.02
C ILE A 278 15.77 5.31 -6.37
N SER A 279 15.25 5.94 -7.42
CA SER A 279 15.37 5.41 -8.78
C SER A 279 16.84 5.26 -9.22
N TYR A 280 17.09 4.24 -10.02
CA TYR A 280 18.44 3.96 -10.54
C TYR A 280 19.04 5.15 -11.28
N SER A 281 18.25 5.85 -12.09
CA SER A 281 18.72 7.01 -12.84
C SER A 281 19.14 8.17 -11.94
N LEU A 282 18.42 8.45 -10.84
CA LEU A 282 18.80 9.47 -9.87
C LEU A 282 20.01 9.05 -9.04
N MET A 283 20.10 7.76 -8.68
CA MET A 283 21.28 7.22 -8.00
C MET A 283 22.55 7.41 -8.85
N GLN A 284 22.46 7.23 -10.17
CA GLN A 284 23.59 7.49 -11.08
C GLN A 284 23.95 8.98 -11.18
N ALA A 285 22.99 9.89 -10.96
CA ALA A 285 23.26 11.33 -10.96
C ALA A 285 24.08 11.81 -9.74
N ILE A 286 24.06 11.05 -8.65
CA ILE A 286 24.86 11.34 -7.43
C ILE A 286 26.34 10.93 -7.61
N LYS A 287 26.64 9.97 -8.50
CA LYS A 287 28.01 9.50 -8.69
C LYS A 287 28.93 10.61 -9.23
N PRO A 288 30.18 10.72 -8.72
CA PRO A 288 31.15 11.66 -9.24
C PRO A 288 31.36 11.43 -10.74
N ASN A 289 31.42 12.49 -11.52
CA ASN A 289 31.86 12.40 -12.89
C ASN A 289 33.37 12.09 -12.88
N GLU A 290 33.76 10.86 -13.21
CA GLU A 290 35.15 10.39 -13.23
C GLU A 290 36.08 11.28 -14.07
N ASN A 291 35.53 12.02 -15.04
CA ASN A 291 36.28 12.96 -15.89
C ASN A 291 36.60 14.31 -15.19
N ILE A 292 36.04 14.58 -13.99
CA ILE A 292 36.26 15.84 -13.26
C ILE A 292 37.08 15.62 -11.97
N SER A 293 37.33 14.36 -11.60
CA SER A 293 37.97 13.97 -10.33
C SER A 293 39.40 14.51 -10.10
N HIS A 294 40.04 15.05 -11.14
CA HIS A 294 41.40 15.60 -11.04
C HIS A 294 41.46 17.06 -10.62
N LEU A 295 40.32 17.78 -10.49
CA LEU A 295 40.27 19.22 -10.30
C LEU A 295 39.57 19.69 -9.01
N SER A 296 38.90 18.79 -8.26
CA SER A 296 38.26 19.17 -6.99
C SER A 296 38.31 18.04 -5.97
N PRO A 297 38.75 18.27 -4.74
CA PRO A 297 38.66 17.33 -3.63
C PRO A 297 37.21 17.17 -3.07
N LEU A 298 36.22 17.85 -3.65
CA LEU A 298 34.83 17.89 -3.22
C LEU A 298 33.93 17.05 -4.16
N THR A 299 34.20 15.76 -4.28
CA THR A 299 33.27 14.84 -4.94
C THR A 299 32.34 14.27 -3.90
N SER A 300 31.02 14.52 -4.07
CA SER A 300 29.98 13.93 -3.20
C SER A 300 30.13 12.40 -3.18
N HIS A 301 30.19 11.83 -1.99
CA HIS A 301 30.14 10.37 -1.83
C HIS A 301 28.70 9.93 -1.61
N LEU A 302 28.25 9.00 -2.44
CA LEU A 302 26.96 8.33 -2.25
C LEU A 302 27.06 7.36 -1.08
N LEU A 303 26.28 7.62 -0.03
CA LEU A 303 26.08 6.71 1.09
C LEU A 303 24.77 5.93 0.84
N GLN A 304 24.91 4.66 0.51
CA GLN A 304 23.76 3.75 0.36
C GLN A 304 23.37 3.22 1.73
N ALA A 305 22.24 3.70 2.25
CA ALA A 305 21.69 3.28 3.54
C ALA A 305 20.19 3.54 3.57
N SER A 306 19.49 2.85 4.47
CA SER A 306 18.05 3.04 4.63
C SER A 306 17.71 4.42 5.16
N SER A 307 16.63 4.99 4.60
CA SER A 307 16.06 6.27 5.05
C SER A 307 15.63 6.16 6.53
N PRO A 308 15.95 7.15 7.37
CA PRO A 308 15.45 7.18 8.75
C PRO A 308 13.98 7.60 8.85
N VAL A 309 13.40 8.16 7.79
CA VAL A 309 12.08 8.80 7.82
C VAL A 309 10.93 7.82 8.00
N PRO A 310 10.87 6.66 7.30
CA PRO A 310 9.80 5.70 7.49
C PRO A 310 9.63 5.27 8.96
N SER A 311 10.72 5.00 9.68
CA SER A 311 10.68 4.64 11.10
C SER A 311 10.22 5.79 11.99
N MET A 312 10.55 7.04 11.66
CA MET A 312 10.08 8.22 12.39
C MET A 312 8.59 8.46 12.20
N LYS A 313 8.09 8.28 10.97
CA LYS A 313 6.69 8.47 10.58
C LYS A 313 5.81 7.35 11.13
N ALA A 314 6.31 6.13 11.21
CA ALA A 314 5.58 4.97 11.70
C ALA A 314 5.11 5.13 13.16
N VAL A 315 5.91 5.79 14.01
CA VAL A 315 5.55 6.07 15.41
C VAL A 315 4.72 7.35 15.48
N LYS A 316 3.41 7.18 15.63
CA LYS A 316 2.43 8.28 15.68
C LYS A 316 2.59 9.09 16.97
N ASN A 317 2.69 10.41 16.83
CA ASN A 317 2.67 11.31 17.98
C ASN A 317 1.26 11.39 18.61
N ASP A 318 1.14 12.09 19.76
CA ASP A 318 -0.12 12.18 20.50
C ASP A 318 -1.27 12.82 19.69
N ALA A 319 -0.97 13.76 18.80
CA ALA A 319 -1.99 14.39 17.96
C ALA A 319 -2.48 13.41 16.88
N GLU A 320 -1.58 12.72 16.20
CA GLU A 320 -1.91 11.69 15.23
C GLU A 320 -2.70 10.53 15.86
N GLN A 321 -2.28 10.05 17.05
CA GLN A 321 -3.01 9.01 17.78
C GLN A 321 -4.44 9.46 18.19
N ARG A 322 -4.61 10.71 18.63
CA ARG A 322 -5.94 11.27 18.89
C ARG A 322 -6.76 11.36 17.60
N GLY A 323 -6.13 11.79 16.51
CA GLY A 323 -6.75 11.89 15.19
C GLY A 323 -7.28 10.53 14.72
N PHE A 324 -6.46 9.47 14.77
CA PHE A 324 -6.90 8.11 14.44
C PHE A 324 -8.14 7.68 15.25
N ARG A 325 -8.14 7.89 16.58
CA ARG A 325 -9.30 7.55 17.42
C ARG A 325 -10.56 8.31 17.03
N GLN A 326 -10.44 9.58 16.62
CA GLN A 326 -11.57 10.38 16.16
C GLN A 326 -12.02 9.99 14.75
N ALA A 327 -11.10 9.69 13.84
CA ALA A 327 -11.41 9.16 12.50
C ALA A 327 -12.19 7.84 12.60
N MET A 328 -11.78 6.92 13.49
CA MET A 328 -12.46 5.64 13.69
C MET A 328 -13.87 5.79 14.28
N ILE A 329 -14.14 6.83 15.09
CA ILE A 329 -15.52 7.13 15.55
C ILE A 329 -16.39 7.57 14.36
N ARG A 330 -15.92 8.50 13.54
CA ARG A 330 -16.65 8.98 12.36
C ARG A 330 -16.90 7.85 11.35
N ASP A 331 -15.86 7.08 11.05
CA ASP A 331 -15.98 5.94 10.16
C ASP A 331 -16.93 4.87 10.71
N GLY A 332 -16.86 4.60 12.02
CA GLY A 332 -17.77 3.69 12.72
C GLY A 332 -19.24 4.11 12.61
N VAL A 333 -19.53 5.41 12.69
CA VAL A 333 -20.91 5.93 12.47
C VAL A 333 -21.39 5.64 11.05
N ALA A 334 -20.54 5.88 10.04
CA ALA A 334 -20.88 5.56 8.64
C ALA A 334 -21.10 4.06 8.44
N LEU A 335 -20.24 3.23 9.02
CA LEU A 335 -20.33 1.76 8.94
C LEU A 335 -21.58 1.21 9.65
N VAL A 336 -21.98 1.73 10.81
CA VAL A 336 -23.23 1.33 11.48
C VAL A 336 -24.44 1.63 10.61
N ARG A 337 -24.51 2.83 10.00
CA ARG A 337 -25.58 3.20 9.08
C ARG A 337 -25.61 2.31 7.85
N PHE A 338 -24.43 2.00 7.32
CA PHE A 338 -24.27 1.09 6.19
C PHE A 338 -24.75 -0.32 6.52
N LEU A 339 -24.30 -0.92 7.62
CA LEU A 339 -24.68 -2.28 8.02
C LEU A 339 -26.17 -2.39 8.33
N ARG A 340 -26.76 -1.36 8.95
CA ARG A 340 -28.20 -1.29 9.17
C ARG A 340 -29.00 -1.28 7.88
N TRP A 341 -28.50 -0.54 6.87
CA TRP A 341 -29.14 -0.44 5.55
C TRP A 341 -29.01 -1.73 4.74
N LEU A 342 -27.87 -2.44 4.82
CA LEU A 342 -27.46 -3.47 3.85
C LEU A 342 -28.45 -4.62 3.73
N LYS A 343 -28.74 -5.34 4.82
CA LYS A 343 -29.58 -6.55 4.77
C LYS A 343 -31.02 -6.24 4.29
N PRO A 344 -31.73 -5.25 4.81
CA PRO A 344 -33.06 -4.88 4.30
C PRO A 344 -33.04 -4.45 2.84
N ALA A 345 -32.00 -3.75 2.39
CA ALA A 345 -31.88 -3.33 1.00
C ALA A 345 -31.67 -4.52 0.04
N VAL A 346 -30.87 -5.50 0.44
CA VAL A 346 -30.64 -6.73 -0.33
C VAL A 346 -31.94 -7.56 -0.38
N GLU A 347 -32.67 -7.70 0.73
CA GLU A 347 -33.97 -8.39 0.77
C GLU A 347 -35.01 -7.72 -0.14
N ALA A 348 -35.00 -6.40 -0.25
CA ALA A 348 -35.87 -5.64 -1.18
C ALA A 348 -35.46 -5.81 -2.63
N GLY A 349 -34.25 -6.29 -2.92
CA GLY A 349 -33.71 -6.52 -4.26
C GLY A 349 -33.09 -5.29 -4.93
N GLY A 350 -32.39 -5.52 -6.02
CA GLY A 350 -31.79 -4.47 -6.85
C GLY A 350 -30.43 -3.96 -6.36
N GLN A 351 -29.86 -4.52 -5.31
CA GLN A 351 -28.50 -4.18 -4.86
C GLN A 351 -27.46 -5.02 -5.59
N THR A 352 -26.31 -4.41 -5.86
CA THR A 352 -25.13 -5.03 -6.50
C THR A 352 -23.88 -4.69 -5.71
N GLU A 353 -22.76 -5.31 -6.04
CA GLU A 353 -21.45 -5.00 -5.43
C GLU A 353 -21.08 -3.52 -5.58
N MET A 354 -21.29 -2.95 -6.79
CA MET A 354 -21.06 -1.52 -7.04
C MET A 354 -22.01 -0.62 -6.24
N SER A 355 -23.28 -1.02 -6.04
CA SER A 355 -24.22 -0.24 -5.25
C SER A 355 -23.87 -0.21 -3.76
N VAL A 356 -23.22 -1.27 -3.26
CA VAL A 356 -22.68 -1.37 -1.89
C VAL A 356 -21.56 -0.36 -1.69
N ASP A 357 -20.58 -0.33 -2.60
CA ASP A 357 -19.51 0.66 -2.57
C ASP A 357 -20.05 2.08 -2.60
N GLN A 358 -20.90 2.41 -3.58
CA GLN A 358 -21.52 3.74 -3.72
C GLN A 358 -22.24 4.17 -2.43
N LYS A 359 -22.98 3.24 -1.80
CA LYS A 359 -23.72 3.53 -0.56
C LYS A 359 -22.77 3.82 0.61
N LEU A 360 -21.74 3.00 0.79
CA LEU A 360 -20.76 3.19 1.87
C LEU A 360 -19.97 4.49 1.69
N THR A 361 -19.49 4.75 0.47
CA THR A 361 -18.80 6.00 0.11
C THR A 361 -19.67 7.23 0.39
N ALA A 362 -20.95 7.20 0.03
CA ALA A 362 -21.87 8.30 0.32
C ALA A 362 -22.04 8.55 1.83
N LEU A 363 -22.15 7.50 2.64
CA LEU A 363 -22.29 7.61 4.11
C LEU A 363 -21.01 8.13 4.78
N ARG A 364 -19.83 7.77 4.26
CA ARG A 364 -18.54 8.31 4.70
C ARG A 364 -18.40 9.79 4.32
N ALA A 365 -18.87 10.18 3.13
CA ALA A 365 -18.84 11.57 2.68
C ALA A 365 -19.72 12.52 3.52
N GLU A 366 -20.70 12.00 4.27
CA GLU A 366 -21.49 12.76 5.24
C GLU A 366 -20.71 13.10 6.52
N GLN A 367 -19.60 12.41 6.77
CA GLN A 367 -18.85 12.57 8.02
C GLN A 367 -17.94 13.82 7.98
N PRO A 368 -17.80 14.54 9.10
CA PRO A 368 -16.88 15.65 9.18
C PRO A 368 -15.43 15.24 8.85
N LEU A 369 -14.68 16.14 8.24
CA LEU A 369 -13.25 15.97 7.92
C LEU A 369 -12.95 14.88 6.85
N TYR A 370 -13.96 14.31 6.21
CA TYR A 370 -13.78 13.35 5.12
C TYR A 370 -13.09 14.00 3.91
N GLN A 371 -12.12 13.31 3.33
CA GLN A 371 -11.30 13.78 2.20
C GLN A 371 -11.34 12.86 0.99
N GLY A 372 -11.91 11.67 1.10
CA GLY A 372 -11.97 10.67 0.04
C GLY A 372 -11.78 9.25 0.56
N LEU A 373 -11.68 8.30 -0.33
CA LEU A 373 -11.33 6.92 0.01
C LEU A 373 -9.83 6.79 0.33
N SER A 374 -9.46 5.81 1.16
CA SER A 374 -8.05 5.43 1.39
C SER A 374 -7.56 4.39 0.39
N PHE A 375 -8.47 3.65 -0.24
CA PHE A 375 -8.30 2.75 -1.37
C PHE A 375 -9.66 2.43 -1.98
N ASP A 376 -9.69 1.86 -3.19
CA ASP A 376 -10.93 1.49 -3.87
C ASP A 376 -11.62 0.34 -3.12
N THR A 377 -12.92 0.50 -2.84
CA THR A 377 -13.68 -0.47 -2.04
C THR A 377 -13.73 -1.83 -2.70
N ILE A 378 -13.36 -2.86 -1.96
CA ILE A 378 -13.52 -4.26 -2.33
C ILE A 378 -14.89 -4.72 -1.79
N ALA A 379 -15.85 -4.98 -2.67
CA ALA A 379 -17.15 -5.51 -2.31
C ALA A 379 -17.38 -6.82 -3.08
N GLY A 380 -16.94 -7.95 -2.51
CA GLY A 380 -16.96 -9.24 -3.18
C GLY A 380 -18.07 -10.15 -2.64
N TYR A 381 -19.10 -10.41 -3.44
CA TYR A 381 -20.18 -11.33 -3.10
C TYR A 381 -19.83 -12.77 -3.49
N GLN A 382 -19.97 -13.71 -2.53
CA GLN A 382 -19.72 -15.15 -2.75
C GLN A 382 -18.35 -15.40 -3.43
N ALA A 383 -18.33 -15.89 -4.67
CA ALA A 383 -17.11 -16.23 -5.41
C ALA A 383 -16.16 -15.05 -5.62
N HIS A 384 -16.68 -13.83 -5.78
CA HIS A 384 -15.87 -12.62 -5.90
C HIS A 384 -15.13 -12.28 -4.59
N GLY A 385 -15.68 -12.65 -3.42
CA GLY A 385 -14.99 -12.53 -2.14
C GLY A 385 -13.71 -13.40 -2.05
N ALA A 386 -13.53 -14.38 -2.94
CA ALA A 386 -12.29 -15.15 -3.02
C ALA A 386 -11.16 -14.45 -3.82
N ILE A 387 -11.47 -13.36 -4.50
CA ILE A 387 -10.48 -12.51 -5.19
C ILE A 387 -10.03 -11.45 -4.20
N VAL A 388 -8.82 -11.60 -3.64
CA VAL A 388 -8.34 -10.85 -2.47
C VAL A 388 -8.45 -9.33 -2.66
N HIS A 389 -8.04 -8.82 -3.83
CA HIS A 389 -8.16 -7.42 -4.24
C HIS A 389 -9.14 -7.32 -5.41
N TYR A 390 -10.42 -7.69 -5.14
CA TYR A 390 -11.49 -7.58 -6.12
C TYR A 390 -11.96 -6.15 -6.27
N GLU A 391 -12.07 -5.68 -7.48
CA GLU A 391 -12.69 -4.40 -7.83
C GLU A 391 -13.88 -4.67 -8.74
N ALA A 392 -15.08 -4.31 -8.29
CA ALA A 392 -16.29 -4.45 -9.09
C ALA A 392 -16.30 -3.42 -10.22
N THR A 393 -16.48 -3.88 -11.44
CA THR A 393 -16.63 -3.05 -12.63
C THR A 393 -18.00 -3.27 -13.25
N PRO A 394 -18.49 -2.42 -14.16
CA PRO A 394 -19.76 -2.65 -14.84
C PRO A 394 -19.84 -3.99 -15.59
N ALA A 395 -18.69 -4.58 -15.94
CA ALA A 395 -18.62 -5.87 -16.60
C ALA A 395 -18.65 -7.08 -15.64
N THR A 396 -18.20 -6.88 -14.39
CA THR A 396 -18.07 -7.95 -13.38
C THR A 396 -19.11 -7.85 -12.26
N ASP A 397 -19.79 -6.70 -12.14
CA ASP A 397 -20.79 -6.42 -11.10
C ASP A 397 -21.93 -7.46 -11.08
N VAL A 398 -22.21 -8.01 -9.91
CA VAL A 398 -23.25 -9.03 -9.73
C VAL A 398 -24.35 -8.58 -8.76
N PRO A 399 -25.61 -9.02 -8.96
CA PRO A 399 -26.69 -8.74 -8.03
C PRO A 399 -26.52 -9.53 -6.73
N LEU A 400 -26.72 -8.84 -5.61
CA LEU A 400 -26.73 -9.45 -4.28
C LEU A 400 -28.04 -10.16 -4.01
N LYS A 401 -27.96 -11.30 -3.31
CA LYS A 401 -29.12 -12.07 -2.87
C LYS A 401 -29.12 -12.21 -1.34
N PRO A 402 -30.30 -12.43 -0.70
CA PRO A 402 -30.39 -12.61 0.75
C PRO A 402 -29.90 -14.02 1.17
N GLU A 403 -28.68 -14.37 0.79
CA GLU A 403 -28.01 -15.63 1.11
C GLU A 403 -26.49 -15.48 1.02
N GLY A 404 -25.75 -16.32 1.72
CA GLY A 404 -24.29 -16.39 1.64
C GLY A 404 -23.55 -15.20 2.24
N LEU A 405 -22.32 -15.00 1.80
CA LEU A 405 -21.38 -14.03 2.36
C LEU A 405 -21.05 -12.90 1.37
N LEU A 406 -21.00 -11.67 1.89
CA LEU A 406 -20.44 -10.50 1.24
C LEU A 406 -19.21 -10.07 2.03
N LEU A 407 -18.04 -10.01 1.39
CA LEU A 407 -16.83 -9.42 1.92
C LEU A 407 -16.79 -7.97 1.49
N VAL A 408 -16.71 -7.05 2.45
CA VAL A 408 -16.52 -5.61 2.20
C VAL A 408 -15.24 -5.16 2.90
N ASP A 409 -14.26 -4.75 2.10
CA ASP A 409 -13.01 -4.16 2.54
C ASP A 409 -12.94 -2.73 2.02
N SER A 410 -12.73 -1.76 2.90
CA SER A 410 -12.89 -0.35 2.57
C SER A 410 -12.26 0.57 3.59
N GLY A 411 -11.90 1.75 3.16
CA GLY A 411 -11.34 2.75 4.05
C GLY A 411 -11.58 4.18 3.58
N ALA A 412 -11.29 5.13 4.45
CA ALA A 412 -11.45 6.56 4.19
C ALA A 412 -10.24 7.36 4.63
N GLN A 413 -9.96 8.44 3.91
CA GLN A 413 -9.08 9.52 4.33
C GLN A 413 -9.90 10.57 5.09
N TYR A 414 -9.54 10.79 6.34
CA TYR A 414 -9.95 11.95 7.13
C TYR A 414 -8.71 12.82 7.35
N ILE A 415 -8.90 14.14 7.47
CA ILE A 415 -7.74 15.04 7.62
C ILE A 415 -6.85 14.74 8.85
N ASP A 416 -7.41 14.04 9.83
CA ASP A 416 -6.76 13.65 11.08
C ASP A 416 -6.46 12.15 11.20
N GLY A 417 -6.71 11.35 10.15
CA GLY A 417 -6.37 9.92 10.15
C GLY A 417 -6.88 9.18 8.92
N THR A 418 -6.36 7.98 8.73
CA THR A 418 -6.75 7.06 7.64
C THR A 418 -7.43 5.85 8.25
N THR A 419 -8.52 5.36 7.66
CA THR A 419 -9.18 4.14 8.09
C THR A 419 -9.01 3.02 7.09
N ASP A 420 -9.06 1.80 7.61
CA ASP A 420 -8.97 0.54 6.91
C ASP A 420 -9.76 -0.51 7.68
N ILE A 421 -10.65 -1.22 7.00
CA ILE A 421 -11.49 -2.21 7.64
C ILE A 421 -12.03 -3.24 6.65
N THR A 422 -11.96 -4.51 7.02
CA THR A 422 -12.74 -5.54 6.35
C THR A 422 -13.79 -6.13 7.29
N ARG A 423 -15.01 -6.27 6.76
CA ARG A 423 -16.06 -7.10 7.36
C ARG A 423 -16.61 -8.09 6.32
N THR A 424 -16.67 -9.35 6.71
CA THR A 424 -17.44 -10.36 5.97
C THR A 424 -18.81 -10.49 6.61
N ILE A 425 -19.88 -10.32 5.84
CA ILE A 425 -21.25 -10.16 6.31
C ILE A 425 -22.11 -11.27 5.73
N ALA A 426 -22.87 -11.98 6.58
CA ALA A 426 -23.87 -12.93 6.12
C ALA A 426 -25.11 -12.17 5.65
N LEU A 427 -25.44 -12.23 4.36
CA LEU A 427 -26.63 -11.60 3.79
C LEU A 427 -27.92 -12.40 4.07
N GLY A 428 -27.78 -13.66 4.51
CA GLY A 428 -28.86 -14.58 4.86
C GLY A 428 -28.30 -15.93 5.29
N PRO A 429 -28.94 -17.05 4.98
CA PRO A 429 -28.42 -18.37 5.34
C PRO A 429 -27.03 -18.62 4.78
N VAL A 430 -26.15 -19.21 5.61
CA VAL A 430 -24.78 -19.61 5.25
C VAL A 430 -24.60 -21.10 5.46
N SER A 431 -23.73 -21.73 4.68
CA SER A 431 -23.40 -23.15 4.82
C SER A 431 -22.55 -23.42 6.08
N ASP A 432 -22.50 -24.68 6.51
CA ASP A 432 -21.64 -25.10 7.62
C ASP A 432 -20.15 -24.85 7.32
N GLU A 433 -19.73 -24.98 6.05
CA GLU A 433 -18.38 -24.66 5.63
C GLU A 433 -18.08 -23.17 5.76
N GLN A 434 -18.97 -22.30 5.30
CA GLN A 434 -18.85 -20.85 5.45
C GLN A 434 -18.77 -20.46 6.92
N ARG A 435 -19.63 -21.03 7.76
CA ARG A 435 -19.64 -20.82 9.21
C ARG A 435 -18.32 -21.23 9.85
N ARG A 436 -17.83 -22.43 9.52
CA ARG A 436 -16.57 -22.94 10.03
C ARG A 436 -15.38 -22.05 9.63
N ILE A 437 -15.27 -21.72 8.33
CA ILE A 437 -14.17 -20.87 7.81
C ILE A 437 -14.20 -19.48 8.43
N TYR A 438 -15.37 -18.84 8.49
CA TYR A 438 -15.57 -17.55 9.13
C TYR A 438 -15.07 -17.56 10.58
N THR A 439 -15.47 -18.57 11.34
CA THR A 439 -15.09 -18.68 12.77
C THR A 439 -13.58 -18.91 12.93
N LEU A 440 -12.95 -19.68 12.05
CA LEU A 440 -11.50 -19.92 12.09
C LEU A 440 -10.71 -18.63 11.77
N VAL A 441 -11.17 -17.81 10.82
CA VAL A 441 -10.58 -16.49 10.53
C VAL A 441 -10.76 -15.57 11.74
N LEU A 442 -11.97 -15.49 12.31
CA LEU A 442 -12.25 -14.71 13.50
C LEU A 442 -11.36 -15.10 14.70
N LYS A 443 -11.10 -16.39 14.88
CA LYS A 443 -10.18 -16.86 15.93
C LYS A 443 -8.77 -16.33 15.73
N GLY A 444 -8.25 -16.36 14.51
CA GLY A 444 -6.92 -15.82 14.18
C GLY A 444 -6.85 -14.33 14.50
N HIS A 445 -7.84 -13.57 14.07
CA HIS A 445 -8.02 -12.16 14.35
C HIS A 445 -8.04 -11.85 15.86
N ILE A 446 -8.85 -12.57 16.63
CA ILE A 446 -8.93 -12.39 18.10
C ILE A 446 -7.59 -12.73 18.77
N GLN A 447 -6.98 -13.86 18.40
CA GLN A 447 -5.75 -14.32 19.03
C GLN A 447 -4.59 -13.34 18.86
N LEU A 448 -4.47 -12.70 17.68
CA LEU A 448 -3.47 -11.67 17.45
C LEU A 448 -3.73 -10.43 18.32
N GLN A 449 -4.95 -9.96 18.42
CA GLN A 449 -5.29 -8.77 19.22
C GLN A 449 -5.14 -8.98 20.73
N MET A 450 -5.32 -10.21 21.21
CA MET A 450 -5.08 -10.56 22.61
C MET A 450 -3.61 -10.64 22.99
N LEU A 451 -2.70 -10.62 22.00
CA LEU A 451 -1.27 -10.86 22.22
C LEU A 451 -0.63 -9.76 23.07
N LYS A 452 0.25 -10.20 23.98
CA LYS A 452 1.22 -9.36 24.69
C LYS A 452 2.60 -9.80 24.25
N PHE A 453 3.49 -8.86 23.91
CA PHE A 453 4.77 -9.18 23.30
C PHE A 453 5.86 -8.20 23.75
N PRO A 454 7.14 -8.59 23.72
CA PRO A 454 8.23 -7.71 24.10
C PRO A 454 8.41 -6.57 23.10
N ASP A 455 8.76 -5.38 23.59
CA ASP A 455 9.15 -4.23 22.75
C ASP A 455 10.33 -4.62 21.84
N GLY A 456 10.23 -4.30 20.55
CA GLY A 456 11.22 -4.70 19.55
C GLY A 456 10.96 -6.05 18.88
N ALA A 457 9.87 -6.75 19.20
CA ALA A 457 9.45 -7.91 18.42
C ALA A 457 9.10 -7.53 16.99
N SER A 458 9.54 -8.32 16.01
CA SER A 458 9.15 -8.12 14.61
C SER A 458 7.77 -8.70 14.34
N GLY A 459 7.05 -8.13 13.36
CA GLY A 459 5.75 -8.66 12.96
C GLY A 459 5.82 -10.09 12.43
N THR A 460 6.95 -10.54 11.88
CA THR A 460 7.17 -11.93 11.48
C THR A 460 7.03 -12.90 12.66
N GLN A 461 7.47 -12.51 13.86
CA GLN A 461 7.30 -13.34 15.06
C GLN A 461 5.84 -13.43 15.50
N LEU A 462 5.02 -12.42 15.22
CA LEU A 462 3.62 -12.36 15.65
C LEU A 462 2.67 -13.02 14.64
N ASP A 463 3.02 -13.08 13.37
CA ASP A 463 2.19 -13.58 12.26
C ASP A 463 1.64 -15.00 12.51
N ALA A 464 2.47 -15.89 13.04
CA ALA A 464 2.08 -17.27 13.35
C ALA A 464 0.91 -17.37 14.35
N VAL A 465 0.67 -16.35 15.18
CA VAL A 465 -0.43 -16.33 16.15
C VAL A 465 -1.76 -16.24 15.43
N ALA A 466 -1.89 -15.36 14.44
CA ALA A 466 -3.10 -15.24 13.62
C ALA A 466 -3.35 -16.51 12.77
N ARG A 467 -2.28 -17.17 12.31
CA ARG A 467 -2.37 -18.33 11.43
C ARG A 467 -2.56 -19.66 12.15
N ARG A 468 -2.20 -19.74 13.45
CA ARG A 468 -2.18 -20.99 14.22
C ARG A 468 -3.45 -21.83 14.10
N GLY A 469 -4.63 -21.19 14.23
CA GLY A 469 -5.92 -21.87 14.14
C GLY A 469 -6.22 -22.40 12.73
N LEU A 470 -5.83 -21.65 11.73
CA LEU A 470 -5.96 -21.99 10.31
C LEU A 470 -5.04 -23.17 9.96
N TRP A 471 -3.75 -23.09 10.30
CA TRP A 471 -2.79 -24.16 10.03
C TRP A 471 -3.16 -25.49 10.67
N LYS A 472 -3.70 -25.48 11.90
CA LYS A 472 -4.24 -26.68 12.55
C LYS A 472 -5.35 -27.33 11.73
N SER A 473 -6.04 -26.57 10.89
CA SER A 473 -7.12 -27.02 10.02
C SER A 473 -6.66 -27.27 8.57
N GLY A 474 -5.36 -27.18 8.28
CA GLY A 474 -4.80 -27.33 6.94
C GLY A 474 -5.10 -26.15 6.01
N LEU A 475 -5.40 -24.97 6.58
CA LEU A 475 -5.74 -23.76 5.84
C LEU A 475 -4.64 -22.72 5.96
N ASN A 476 -4.45 -21.90 4.92
CA ASN A 476 -3.49 -20.82 4.92
C ASN A 476 -3.96 -19.68 3.99
N PHE A 477 -3.44 -18.47 4.21
CA PHE A 477 -3.54 -17.35 3.28
C PHE A 477 -2.14 -16.83 2.94
N LEU A 478 -1.97 -16.25 1.75
CA LEU A 478 -0.65 -15.93 1.19
C LEU A 478 -0.30 -14.45 1.22
N HIS A 479 -1.21 -13.58 1.64
CA HIS A 479 -0.92 -12.16 1.88
C HIS A 479 -0.40 -11.91 3.31
N GLY A 480 0.03 -10.70 3.60
CA GLY A 480 0.40 -10.28 4.96
C GLY A 480 -0.79 -10.32 5.91
N THR A 481 -0.54 -10.53 7.19
CA THR A 481 -1.58 -10.46 8.24
C THR A 481 -1.85 -9.03 8.66
N GLY A 482 -0.93 -8.09 8.37
CA GLY A 482 -1.12 -6.69 8.67
C GLY A 482 0.05 -5.81 8.21
N HIS A 483 -0.25 -4.53 8.07
CA HIS A 483 0.65 -3.45 7.63
C HIS A 483 0.42 -2.19 8.47
N GLY A 484 1.39 -1.28 8.51
CA GLY A 484 1.20 0.03 9.10
C GLY A 484 0.19 0.87 8.31
N VAL A 485 -0.41 1.87 8.96
CA VAL A 485 -1.36 2.80 8.36
C VAL A 485 -0.88 4.23 8.54
N GLY A 486 -0.82 5.01 7.45
CA GLY A 486 -0.40 6.41 7.48
C GLY A 486 -1.45 7.33 8.14
N SER A 487 -1.01 8.46 8.70
CA SER A 487 -1.91 9.48 9.25
C SER A 487 -2.28 10.51 8.18
N TYR A 488 -3.43 10.36 7.56
CA TYR A 488 -3.83 11.08 6.36
C TYR A 488 -2.73 11.01 5.29
N LEU A 489 -2.30 9.77 5.01
CA LEU A 489 -1.30 9.37 4.04
C LEU A 489 -1.67 7.99 3.48
N ASN A 490 -0.71 7.28 2.85
CA ASN A 490 -0.97 5.95 2.30
C ASN A 490 -1.54 5.00 3.36
N VAL A 491 -2.56 4.27 2.98
CA VAL A 491 -3.15 3.21 3.82
C VAL A 491 -2.12 2.12 4.13
N HIS A 492 -1.25 1.78 3.19
CA HIS A 492 -0.14 0.85 3.39
C HIS A 492 1.14 1.61 3.77
N GLU A 493 1.46 1.65 5.05
CA GLU A 493 2.65 2.33 5.57
C GLU A 493 3.66 1.32 6.11
N GLY A 494 4.91 1.45 5.68
CA GLY A 494 6.04 0.73 6.28
C GLY A 494 6.73 1.52 7.40
N PRO A 495 7.83 0.96 7.97
CA PRO A 495 8.55 -0.24 7.55
C PRO A 495 8.04 -1.55 8.18
N HIS A 496 7.21 -1.48 9.22
CA HIS A 496 6.72 -2.61 9.99
C HIS A 496 5.53 -3.30 9.31
N GLN A 497 5.49 -4.62 9.39
CA GLN A 497 4.42 -5.46 8.83
C GLN A 497 4.31 -6.74 9.65
N ILE A 498 3.10 -7.30 9.77
CA ILE A 498 2.87 -8.65 10.29
C ILE A 498 2.70 -9.59 9.09
N ARG A 499 3.69 -10.46 8.84
CA ARG A 499 3.69 -11.38 7.69
C ARG A 499 4.65 -12.54 7.87
N MET A 500 4.46 -13.61 7.08
CA MET A 500 5.32 -14.80 7.14
C MET A 500 6.76 -14.53 6.70
N GLU A 501 6.95 -13.71 5.68
CA GLU A 501 8.28 -13.38 5.19
C GLU A 501 9.02 -12.51 6.19
N TYR A 502 10.29 -12.83 6.41
CA TYR A 502 11.11 -12.09 7.36
C TYR A 502 11.21 -10.60 7.00
N ARG A 503 10.77 -9.76 7.93
CA ARG A 503 10.95 -8.31 7.92
C ARG A 503 11.57 -7.90 9.25
N PRO A 504 12.77 -7.29 9.22
CA PRO A 504 13.52 -6.99 10.45
C PRO A 504 12.94 -5.81 11.25
N ALA A 505 12.05 -4.99 10.66
CA ALA A 505 11.49 -3.82 11.32
C ALA A 505 10.70 -4.21 12.57
N PRO A 506 11.10 -3.71 13.77
CA PRO A 506 10.42 -4.03 15.02
C PRO A 506 9.13 -3.20 15.16
N LEU A 507 8.20 -3.73 15.99
CA LEU A 507 7.05 -2.95 16.44
C LEU A 507 7.40 -2.18 17.71
N HIS A 508 6.98 -0.91 17.75
CA HIS A 508 7.15 0.00 18.88
C HIS A 508 5.83 0.65 19.27
N ALA A 509 5.72 1.07 20.53
CA ALA A 509 4.57 1.82 21.01
C ALA A 509 4.35 3.08 20.15
N GLY A 510 3.09 3.37 19.81
CA GLY A 510 2.70 4.46 18.92
C GLY A 510 2.58 4.07 17.45
N MET A 511 2.98 2.86 17.03
CA MET A 511 2.76 2.39 15.68
C MET A 511 1.34 1.90 15.46
N THR A 512 0.74 2.24 14.32
CA THR A 512 -0.52 1.66 13.83
C THR A 512 -0.22 0.42 13.01
N ILE A 513 -1.08 -0.60 13.07
CA ILE A 513 -0.93 -1.84 12.32
C ILE A 513 -2.30 -2.45 12.05
N THR A 514 -2.55 -3.02 10.87
CA THR A 514 -3.75 -3.81 10.60
C THR A 514 -3.63 -5.24 11.13
N ASP A 515 -4.77 -5.91 11.30
CA ASP A 515 -4.91 -7.32 11.63
C ASP A 515 -6.03 -7.89 10.76
N GLU A 516 -5.65 -8.53 9.63
CA GLU A 516 -6.51 -8.87 8.50
C GLU A 516 -6.37 -10.32 8.01
N PRO A 517 -6.41 -11.34 8.88
CA PRO A 517 -6.37 -12.72 8.42
C PRO A 517 -7.55 -13.04 7.51
N GLY A 518 -7.34 -13.91 6.53
CA GLY A 518 -8.39 -14.30 5.59
C GLY A 518 -8.28 -15.74 5.09
N ILE A 519 -9.32 -16.24 4.43
CA ILE A 519 -9.32 -17.49 3.66
C ILE A 519 -10.11 -17.27 2.38
N TYR A 520 -9.56 -17.71 1.27
CA TYR A 520 -10.10 -17.48 -0.07
C TYR A 520 -10.22 -18.80 -0.82
N LEU A 521 -11.46 -19.19 -1.14
CA LEU A 521 -11.76 -20.45 -1.80
C LEU A 521 -12.26 -20.15 -3.22
N GLU A 522 -11.36 -20.18 -4.18
CA GLU A 522 -11.59 -19.81 -5.58
C GLU A 522 -12.90 -20.43 -6.12
N GLY A 523 -13.71 -19.59 -6.77
CA GLY A 523 -15.01 -19.95 -7.33
C GLY A 523 -16.11 -20.24 -6.30
N ARG A 524 -15.83 -20.04 -4.99
CA ARG A 524 -16.79 -20.32 -3.91
C ARG A 524 -17.08 -19.10 -3.04
N PHE A 525 -16.16 -18.69 -2.19
CA PHE A 525 -16.29 -17.52 -1.31
C PHE A 525 -14.95 -17.14 -0.68
N GLY A 526 -14.87 -15.94 -0.15
CA GLY A 526 -13.77 -15.45 0.69
C GLY A 526 -14.27 -14.94 2.03
N VAL A 527 -13.38 -14.97 3.02
CA VAL A 527 -13.57 -14.37 4.35
C VAL A 527 -12.33 -13.61 4.72
N ARG A 528 -12.46 -12.33 5.09
CA ARG A 528 -11.46 -11.50 5.76
C ARG A 528 -12.14 -10.73 6.88
N ILE A 529 -11.50 -10.61 8.02
CA ILE A 529 -11.95 -9.78 9.14
C ILE A 529 -10.76 -8.94 9.56
N GLU A 530 -10.94 -7.63 9.59
CA GLU A 530 -9.86 -6.69 9.78
C GLU A 530 -10.19 -5.57 10.75
N ASN A 531 -9.20 -5.19 11.55
CA ASN A 531 -9.18 -3.98 12.35
C ASN A 531 -7.82 -3.29 12.23
N VAL A 532 -7.81 -1.96 12.32
CA VAL A 532 -6.62 -1.17 12.62
C VAL A 532 -6.39 -1.18 14.12
N LEU A 533 -5.15 -1.44 14.51
CA LEU A 533 -4.67 -1.50 15.88
C LEU A 533 -3.63 -0.40 16.13
N LEU A 534 -3.50 0.03 17.37
CA LEU A 534 -2.43 0.89 17.85
C LEU A 534 -1.59 0.12 18.87
N VAL A 535 -0.30 0.06 18.64
CA VAL A 535 0.65 -0.55 19.58
C VAL A 535 0.79 0.35 20.80
N GLN A 536 0.55 -0.20 21.99
CA GLN A 536 0.56 0.51 23.28
C GLN A 536 1.49 -0.17 24.28
N PRO A 537 2.08 0.56 25.24
CA PRO A 537 2.75 -0.04 26.39
C PRO A 537 1.78 -0.94 27.17
N TYR A 538 2.28 -2.08 27.66
CA TYR A 538 1.52 -2.98 28.52
C TYR A 538 2.09 -3.02 29.95
N MET A 539 3.33 -3.47 30.11
CA MET A 539 4.01 -3.50 31.40
C MET A 539 5.53 -3.43 31.22
N GLU A 540 6.22 -3.09 32.29
CA GLU A 540 7.68 -3.19 32.39
C GLU A 540 8.05 -4.14 33.53
N THR A 541 9.01 -5.04 33.29
CA THR A 541 9.48 -6.05 34.23
C THR A 541 10.99 -6.13 34.19
N GLU A 542 11.60 -6.98 35.02
CA GLU A 542 13.05 -7.30 34.94
C GLU A 542 13.47 -7.90 33.59
N PHE A 543 12.52 -8.43 32.80
CA PHE A 543 12.75 -8.96 31.44
C PHE A 543 12.59 -7.92 30.34
N GLY A 544 12.30 -6.65 30.67
CA GLY A 544 12.14 -5.55 29.75
C GLY A 544 10.71 -5.04 29.62
N ARG A 545 10.49 -4.20 28.60
CA ARG A 545 9.18 -3.63 28.30
C ARG A 545 8.36 -4.57 27.43
N PHE A 546 7.06 -4.64 27.71
CA PHE A 546 6.08 -5.38 26.94
C PHE A 546 5.03 -4.45 26.36
N LEU A 547 4.52 -4.82 25.19
CA LEU A 547 3.54 -4.09 24.41
C LEU A 547 2.25 -4.90 24.27
N GLN A 548 1.19 -4.21 23.89
CA GLN A 548 -0.13 -4.75 23.57
C GLN A 548 -0.76 -3.97 22.42
N PHE A 549 -1.90 -4.45 21.95
CA PHE A 549 -2.70 -3.75 20.96
C PHE A 549 -3.91 -3.06 21.62
N GLU A 550 -4.17 -1.81 21.23
CA GLU A 550 -5.44 -1.12 21.37
C GLU A 550 -6.17 -1.24 20.03
N THR A 551 -7.39 -1.79 20.04
CA THR A 551 -8.21 -1.83 18.83
C THR A 551 -8.79 -0.45 18.56
N LEU A 552 -8.46 0.13 17.40
CA LEU A 552 -8.94 1.44 16.97
C LEU A 552 -10.25 1.36 16.19
N THR A 553 -10.39 0.35 15.33
CA THR A 553 -11.58 0.15 14.48
C THR A 553 -12.83 -0.08 15.32
N LEU A 554 -13.88 0.70 15.05
CA LEU A 554 -15.15 0.67 15.75
C LEU A 554 -16.27 0.22 14.79
N CYS A 555 -16.46 -1.08 14.65
CA CYS A 555 -17.51 -1.66 13.81
C CYS A 555 -17.86 -3.05 14.33
N PRO A 556 -19.15 -3.40 14.51
CA PRO A 556 -19.50 -4.74 14.96
C PRO A 556 -19.00 -5.81 13.98
N ILE A 557 -18.58 -6.95 14.54
CA ILE A 557 -18.30 -8.17 13.78
C ILE A 557 -19.61 -8.93 13.66
N ASP A 558 -19.98 -9.36 12.44
CA ASP A 558 -21.23 -10.12 12.25
C ASP A 558 -21.13 -11.49 12.93
N THR A 559 -21.98 -11.70 13.95
CA THR A 559 -22.02 -12.96 14.71
C THR A 559 -22.93 -14.01 14.08
N THR A 560 -23.69 -13.66 13.04
CA THR A 560 -24.59 -14.60 12.33
C THR A 560 -23.85 -15.84 11.80
N PRO A 561 -22.66 -15.71 11.17
CA PRO A 561 -21.92 -16.87 10.68
C PRO A 561 -20.99 -17.50 11.72
N VAL A 562 -21.04 -17.09 12.99
CA VAL A 562 -20.13 -17.64 14.02
C VAL A 562 -20.65 -18.98 14.54
N ASP A 563 -19.78 -19.98 14.55
CA ASP A 563 -19.94 -21.19 15.32
C ASP A 563 -19.30 -21.01 16.71
N VAL A 564 -20.12 -20.66 17.69
CA VAL A 564 -19.67 -20.38 19.07
C VAL A 564 -18.99 -21.58 19.73
N THR A 565 -19.26 -22.80 19.26
CA THR A 565 -18.64 -24.02 19.81
C THR A 565 -17.16 -24.16 19.47
N LEU A 566 -16.71 -23.43 18.46
CA LEU A 566 -15.30 -23.36 18.06
C LEU A 566 -14.51 -22.29 18.83
N LEU A 567 -15.19 -21.35 19.50
CA LEU A 567 -14.54 -20.31 20.31
C LEU A 567 -14.21 -20.85 21.71
N THR A 568 -13.03 -20.51 22.20
CA THR A 568 -12.71 -20.66 23.62
C THR A 568 -13.43 -19.60 24.46
N ASP A 569 -13.51 -19.80 25.77
CA ASP A 569 -14.13 -18.80 26.68
C ASP A 569 -13.41 -17.44 26.60
N ASN A 570 -12.09 -17.42 26.48
CA ASN A 570 -11.32 -16.19 26.35
C ASN A 570 -11.63 -15.46 25.02
N GLU A 571 -11.74 -16.17 23.92
CA GLU A 571 -12.06 -15.60 22.61
C GLU A 571 -13.49 -15.04 22.60
N ARG A 572 -14.44 -15.75 23.22
CA ARG A 572 -15.81 -15.29 23.38
C ARG A 572 -15.88 -14.04 24.28
N THR A 573 -15.15 -14.03 25.39
CA THR A 573 -15.04 -12.85 26.26
C THR A 573 -14.49 -11.66 25.49
N TRP A 574 -13.39 -11.84 24.76
CA TRP A 574 -12.80 -10.78 23.95
C TRP A 574 -13.81 -10.20 22.94
N LEU A 575 -14.56 -11.07 22.23
CA LEU A 575 -15.55 -10.63 21.24
C LEU A 575 -16.68 -9.81 21.90
N ASN A 576 -17.16 -10.26 23.05
CA ASN A 576 -18.20 -9.56 23.81
C ASN A 576 -17.68 -8.20 24.34
N ASP A 577 -16.47 -8.13 24.86
CA ASP A 577 -15.84 -6.90 25.34
C ASP A 577 -15.59 -5.92 24.18
N TYR A 578 -15.15 -6.40 23.03
CA TYR A 578 -15.00 -5.60 21.81
C TYR A 578 -16.35 -5.02 21.37
N HIS A 579 -17.41 -5.83 21.33
CA HIS A 579 -18.75 -5.36 20.98
C HIS A 579 -19.28 -4.34 21.99
N GLN A 580 -19.04 -4.52 23.28
CA GLN A 580 -19.42 -3.55 24.30
C GLN A 580 -18.67 -2.22 24.09
N MET A 581 -17.35 -2.28 23.83
CA MET A 581 -16.54 -1.09 23.52
C MET A 581 -17.08 -0.35 22.28
N VAL A 582 -17.41 -1.08 21.21
CA VAL A 582 -17.99 -0.49 19.98
C VAL A 582 -19.31 0.22 20.30
N PHE A 583 -20.19 -0.42 21.06
CA PHE A 583 -21.45 0.19 21.49
C PHE A 583 -21.22 1.46 22.31
N ASP A 584 -20.39 1.40 23.33
CA ASP A 584 -20.13 2.52 24.24
C ASP A 584 -19.52 3.72 23.52
N ARG A 585 -18.60 3.46 22.56
CA ARG A 585 -17.89 4.51 21.81
C ARG A 585 -18.76 5.15 20.73
N LEU A 586 -19.62 4.39 20.06
CA LEU A 586 -20.43 4.89 18.94
C LEU A 586 -21.82 5.39 19.34
N SER A 587 -22.46 4.80 20.36
CA SER A 587 -23.83 5.14 20.73
C SER A 587 -24.08 6.64 21.00
N PRO A 588 -23.13 7.44 21.57
CA PRO A 588 -23.33 8.87 21.75
C PRO A 588 -23.43 9.68 20.43
N HIS A 589 -22.97 9.11 19.31
CA HIS A 589 -22.87 9.74 17.99
C HIS A 589 -23.98 9.29 17.02
N LEU A 590 -24.89 8.42 17.47
CA LEU A 590 -25.94 7.80 16.66
C LEU A 590 -27.32 8.33 17.03
N ASP A 591 -28.23 8.37 16.06
CA ASP A 591 -29.65 8.56 16.34
C ASP A 591 -30.25 7.32 17.04
N ASP A 592 -31.50 7.44 17.49
CA ASP A 592 -32.16 6.37 18.27
C ASP A 592 -32.31 5.07 17.45
N SER A 593 -32.54 5.16 16.14
CA SER A 593 -32.72 3.99 15.28
C SER A 593 -31.40 3.28 14.98
N ASP A 594 -30.33 4.03 14.74
CA ASP A 594 -28.98 3.51 14.55
C ASP A 594 -28.47 2.88 15.87
N ARG A 595 -28.71 3.54 17.01
CA ARG A 595 -28.34 3.05 18.33
C ARG A 595 -29.05 1.75 18.69
N GLN A 596 -30.35 1.65 18.41
CA GLN A 596 -31.12 0.42 18.66
C GLN A 596 -30.61 -0.73 17.81
N TRP A 597 -30.27 -0.47 16.52
CA TRP A 597 -29.69 -1.47 15.64
C TRP A 597 -28.31 -1.90 16.17
N LEU A 598 -27.45 -0.96 16.54
CA LEU A 598 -26.12 -1.24 17.07
C LEU A 598 -26.19 -2.08 18.35
N TYR A 599 -27.12 -1.73 19.27
CA TYR A 599 -27.36 -2.53 20.47
C TYR A 599 -27.71 -3.98 20.17
N ALA A 600 -28.52 -4.22 19.13
CA ALA A 600 -28.85 -5.57 18.70
C ALA A 600 -27.66 -6.30 18.07
N ALA A 601 -26.86 -5.59 17.27
CA ALA A 601 -25.69 -6.14 16.57
C ALA A 601 -24.49 -6.42 17.49
N THR A 602 -24.46 -5.83 18.68
CA THR A 602 -23.38 -5.98 19.68
C THR A 602 -23.75 -6.83 20.89
N ARG A 603 -24.84 -7.60 20.81
CA ARG A 603 -25.24 -8.50 21.90
C ARG A 603 -24.19 -9.59 22.12
N PRO A 604 -23.95 -10.00 23.37
CA PRO A 604 -23.06 -11.11 23.70
C PRO A 604 -23.45 -12.41 23.00
N VAL A 605 -22.44 -13.21 22.63
CA VAL A 605 -22.57 -14.54 22.02
C VAL A 605 -22.36 -15.66 23.05
#